data_1abfc23f2ae2a81219cf369d1b064568
#
_entry.id   1abfc23f2ae2a81219cf369d1b064568
#
_cell.length_a   1.000
_cell.length_b   1.000
_cell.length_c   1.000
_cell.angle_alpha   90.00
_cell.angle_beta   90.00
_cell.angle_gamma   90.00
#
_symmetry.space_group_name_H-M   'P 1'
#
loop_
_entity.id
_entity.type
_entity.pdbx_description
1 polymer ?
#
loop_
_entity_poly.entity_id
_entity_poly.type
_entity_poly.pdbx_seq_one_letter_code
_entity_poly.pdbx_strand_id
1 'polypeptide(L)'
;MDLKTFIDAAADLIREIPHSGLLMATVAAIVGSFLGGAIARRGIAGGRALASVSTFALAGILVVVVLQVSRFDPRLDVAVPRFGLPAQTVSGGETRVKMASDGHFWIEAEVNGVTAPFLVDSGATLTAVSVPFAERARLEPRAGGMPVRISTANGTVSAELTTIEALRFGNVLAGGLDAV
;
A
#
# COMPACT_ATOMS: atom_id res chain seq x y z
N MET A 1 21.76 16.01 5.83
CA MET A 1 20.57 15.14 5.99
C MET A 1 20.36 14.48 4.67
N ASP A 2 20.52 13.16 4.62
CA ASP A 2 20.47 12.40 3.36
C ASP A 2 19.03 12.38 2.86
N LEU A 3 18.81 12.47 1.55
CA LEU A 3 17.50 12.44 0.90
C LEU A 3 16.66 11.23 1.39
N LYS A 4 17.31 10.11 1.62
CA LYS A 4 16.70 8.89 2.14
C LYS A 4 16.13 9.10 3.56
N THR A 5 16.89 9.72 4.46
CA THR A 5 16.44 10.02 5.83
C THR A 5 15.27 10.98 5.86
N PHE A 6 15.24 11.96 4.95
CA PHE A 6 14.11 12.89 4.80
C PHE A 6 12.86 12.18 4.28
N ILE A 7 13.02 11.30 3.32
CA ILE A 7 11.92 10.51 2.73
C ILE A 7 11.33 9.55 3.77
N ASP A 8 12.19 8.87 4.56
CA ASP A 8 11.75 7.94 5.60
C ASP A 8 10.99 8.67 6.71
N ALA A 9 11.49 9.84 7.16
CA ALA A 9 10.81 10.66 8.16
C ALA A 9 9.47 11.21 7.66
N ALA A 10 9.38 11.62 6.40
CA ALA A 10 8.12 12.06 5.79
C ALA A 10 7.11 10.90 5.67
N ALA A 11 7.58 9.70 5.38
CA ALA A 11 6.75 8.50 5.31
C ALA A 11 6.19 8.13 6.69
N ASP A 12 7.00 8.22 7.73
CA ASP A 12 6.55 7.97 9.11
C ASP A 12 5.50 8.98 9.57
N LEU A 13 5.69 10.26 9.23
CA LEU A 13 4.72 11.31 9.53
C LEU A 13 3.37 11.08 8.83
N ILE A 14 3.39 10.64 7.57
CA ILE A 14 2.17 10.31 6.81
C ILE A 14 1.43 9.11 7.40
N ARG A 15 2.14 8.19 8.05
CA ARG A 15 1.56 7.01 8.72
C ARG A 15 0.74 7.36 9.96
N GLU A 16 1.18 8.35 10.72
CA GLU A 16 0.53 8.75 11.97
C GLU A 16 -0.75 9.57 11.75
N ILE A 17 -1.04 10.01 10.51
CA ILE A 17 -2.23 10.81 10.23
C ILE A 17 -3.47 9.91 10.27
N PRO A 18 -4.33 10.01 11.28
CA PRO A 18 -5.56 9.23 11.34
C PRO A 18 -6.51 9.64 10.22
N HIS A 19 -7.27 8.70 9.67
CA HIS A 19 -8.25 8.95 8.60
C HIS A 19 -9.26 10.04 8.96
N SER A 20 -9.64 10.12 10.25
CA SER A 20 -10.49 11.20 10.78
C SER A 20 -9.84 12.57 10.67
N GLY A 21 -8.52 12.67 10.89
CA GLY A 21 -7.76 13.91 10.74
C GLY A 21 -7.72 14.39 9.30
N LEU A 22 -7.49 13.48 8.35
CA LEU A 22 -7.52 13.80 6.91
C LEU A 22 -8.91 14.27 6.48
N LEU A 23 -9.97 13.65 6.96
CA LEU A 23 -11.35 14.02 6.65
C LEU A 23 -11.65 15.42 7.19
N MET A 24 -11.29 15.69 8.44
CA MET A 24 -11.47 17.02 9.03
C MET A 24 -10.67 18.11 8.29
N ALA A 25 -9.42 17.82 7.94
CA ALA A 25 -8.57 18.74 7.17
C ALA A 25 -9.16 19.02 5.78
N THR A 26 -9.71 17.99 5.12
CA THR A 26 -10.39 18.14 3.82
C THR A 26 -11.60 19.05 3.93
N VAL A 27 -12.46 18.82 4.92
CA VAL A 27 -13.64 19.66 5.16
C VAL A 27 -13.23 21.10 5.45
N ALA A 28 -12.24 21.31 6.32
CA ALA A 28 -11.73 22.64 6.64
C ALA A 28 -11.14 23.36 5.40
N ALA A 29 -10.42 22.65 4.55
CA ALA A 29 -9.86 23.21 3.32
C ALA A 29 -10.95 23.55 2.27
N ILE A 30 -11.99 22.72 2.16
CA ILE A 30 -13.14 23.02 1.30
C ILE A 30 -13.84 24.29 1.79
N VAL A 31 -14.17 24.37 3.07
CA VAL A 31 -14.81 25.55 3.67
C VAL A 31 -13.93 26.79 3.51
N GLY A 32 -12.62 26.67 3.76
CA GLY A 32 -11.66 27.74 3.57
C GLY A 32 -11.58 28.24 2.13
N SER A 33 -11.65 27.35 1.15
CA SER A 33 -11.68 27.70 -0.27
C SER A 33 -12.94 28.48 -0.64
N PHE A 34 -14.11 28.04 -0.16
CA PHE A 34 -15.39 28.75 -0.38
C PHE A 34 -15.41 30.11 0.27
N LEU A 35 -15.01 30.22 1.53
CA LEU A 35 -14.95 31.48 2.27
C LEU A 35 -13.92 32.42 1.64
N GLY A 36 -12.73 31.93 1.32
CA GLY A 36 -11.69 32.71 0.65
C GLY A 36 -12.16 33.30 -0.68
N GLY A 37 -12.85 32.48 -1.49
CA GLY A 37 -13.46 32.93 -2.74
C GLY A 37 -14.57 33.96 -2.55
N ALA A 38 -15.40 33.80 -1.53
CA ALA A 38 -16.46 34.78 -1.21
C ALA A 38 -15.89 36.14 -0.73
N ILE A 39 -14.86 36.09 0.13
CA ILE A 39 -14.13 37.25 0.64
C ILE A 39 -13.41 38.00 -0.50
N ALA A 40 -12.75 37.23 -1.39
CA ALA A 40 -12.05 37.79 -2.55
C ALA A 40 -13.01 38.52 -3.50
N ARG A 41 -14.22 38.00 -3.72
CA ARG A 41 -15.25 38.64 -4.55
C ARG A 41 -15.76 39.95 -3.95
N ARG A 42 -15.66 40.12 -2.63
CA ARG A 42 -16.02 41.38 -1.93
C ARG A 42 -14.86 42.39 -1.89
N GLY A 43 -13.74 42.09 -2.56
CA GLY A 43 -12.59 43.00 -2.61
C GLY A 43 -11.78 43.10 -1.31
N ILE A 44 -12.04 42.19 -0.34
CA ILE A 44 -11.35 42.22 0.95
C ILE A 44 -9.95 41.57 0.78
N ALA A 45 -8.93 42.28 1.27
CA ALA A 45 -7.57 41.80 1.24
C ALA A 45 -7.43 40.47 2.00
N GLY A 46 -6.64 39.53 1.45
CA GLY A 46 -6.42 38.22 2.05
C GLY A 46 -7.35 37.09 1.56
N GLY A 47 -8.50 37.41 0.95
CA GLY A 47 -9.42 36.38 0.44
C GLY A 47 -8.78 35.47 -0.62
N ARG A 48 -7.96 36.04 -1.53
CA ARG A 48 -7.22 35.30 -2.55
C ARG A 48 -6.16 34.39 -1.92
N ALA A 49 -5.44 34.87 -0.91
CA ALA A 49 -4.43 34.09 -0.20
C ALA A 49 -5.07 32.87 0.52
N LEU A 50 -6.19 33.11 1.21
CA LEU A 50 -6.94 32.04 1.87
C LEU A 50 -7.41 30.97 0.87
N ALA A 51 -7.98 31.38 -0.27
CA ALA A 51 -8.42 30.46 -1.32
C ALA A 51 -7.24 29.66 -1.90
N SER A 52 -6.11 30.31 -2.17
CA SER A 52 -4.92 29.65 -2.70
C SER A 52 -4.35 28.62 -1.72
N VAL A 53 -4.18 29.01 -0.44
CA VAL A 53 -3.67 28.10 0.60
C VAL A 53 -4.59 26.87 0.74
N SER A 54 -5.91 27.08 0.74
CA SER A 54 -6.87 25.99 0.81
C SER A 54 -6.79 25.06 -0.41
N THR A 55 -6.57 25.61 -1.60
CA THR A 55 -6.42 24.81 -2.83
C THR A 55 -5.14 23.96 -2.79
N PHE A 56 -4.02 24.54 -2.36
CA PHE A 56 -2.78 23.78 -2.19
C PHE A 56 -2.90 22.71 -1.10
N ALA A 57 -3.61 23.00 0.00
CA ALA A 57 -3.89 22.01 1.04
C ALA A 57 -4.72 20.84 0.49
N LEU A 58 -5.77 21.11 -0.29
CA LEU A 58 -6.56 20.06 -0.95
C LEU A 58 -5.72 19.22 -1.91
N ALA A 59 -4.85 19.83 -2.70
CA ALA A 59 -3.95 19.10 -3.58
C ALA A 59 -2.99 18.21 -2.79
N GLY A 60 -2.43 18.70 -1.69
CA GLY A 60 -1.58 17.91 -0.79
C GLY A 60 -2.33 16.74 -0.15
N ILE A 61 -3.55 16.97 0.35
CA ILE A 61 -4.41 15.91 0.90
C ILE A 61 -4.72 14.85 -0.17
N LEU A 62 -5.05 15.28 -1.39
CA LEU A 62 -5.31 14.36 -2.50
C LEU A 62 -4.09 13.47 -2.77
N VAL A 63 -2.89 14.04 -2.81
CA VAL A 63 -1.65 13.27 -2.98
C VAL A 63 -1.49 12.25 -1.86
N VAL A 64 -1.70 12.65 -0.61
CA VAL A 64 -1.63 11.74 0.55
C VAL A 64 -2.65 10.60 0.43
N VAL A 65 -3.89 10.92 0.08
CA VAL A 65 -4.96 9.91 -0.11
C VAL A 65 -4.62 8.97 -1.25
N VAL A 66 -4.16 9.49 -2.40
CA VAL A 66 -3.73 8.65 -3.53
C VAL A 66 -2.57 7.73 -3.13
N LEU A 67 -1.59 8.24 -2.40
CA LEU A 67 -0.48 7.43 -1.88
C LEU A 67 -0.95 6.38 -0.87
N GLN A 68 -1.97 6.65 -0.07
CA GLN A 68 -2.55 5.67 0.84
C GLN A 68 -3.39 4.62 0.09
N VAL A 69 -4.19 5.01 -0.89
CA VAL A 69 -5.06 4.11 -1.67
C VAL A 69 -4.25 3.25 -2.64
N SER A 70 -3.23 3.80 -3.29
CA SER A 70 -2.38 3.04 -4.25
C SER A 70 -1.65 1.85 -3.63
N ARG A 71 -1.58 1.80 -2.30
CA ARG A 71 -1.03 0.64 -1.57
C ARG A 71 -1.95 -0.58 -1.58
N PHE A 72 -3.24 -0.37 -1.81
CA PHE A 72 -4.27 -1.42 -1.76
C PHE A 72 -4.71 -1.88 -3.16
N ASP A 73 -4.29 -1.19 -4.22
CA ASP A 73 -4.65 -1.58 -5.59
C ASP A 73 -3.44 -2.23 -6.30
N PRO A 74 -3.47 -3.57 -6.51
CA PRO A 74 -2.42 -4.27 -7.24
C PRO A 74 -2.22 -3.78 -8.68
N ARG A 75 -3.20 -3.06 -9.23
CA ARG A 75 -3.12 -2.48 -10.58
C ARG A 75 -2.29 -1.21 -10.64
N LEU A 76 -2.08 -0.58 -9.48
CA LEU A 76 -1.24 0.61 -9.31
C LEU A 76 0.18 0.26 -8.86
N ASP A 77 0.65 -0.95 -9.10
CA ASP A 77 2.02 -1.42 -8.82
C ASP A 77 3.10 -0.68 -9.65
N VAL A 78 2.79 0.57 -9.99
CA VAL A 78 3.70 1.51 -10.62
C VAL A 78 4.53 2.16 -9.53
N ALA A 79 5.68 1.55 -9.20
CA ALA A 79 6.85 2.21 -8.59
C ALA A 79 6.55 3.19 -7.41
N VAL A 80 5.50 2.95 -6.62
CA VAL A 80 5.35 3.67 -5.36
C VAL A 80 6.44 3.11 -4.43
N PRO A 81 7.40 3.93 -3.98
CA PRO A 81 8.37 3.49 -2.99
C PRO A 81 7.63 2.79 -1.85
N ARG A 82 8.17 1.70 -1.35
CA ARG A 82 7.61 0.87 -0.27
C ARG A 82 7.51 1.63 1.06
N PHE A 83 6.84 2.79 1.03
CA PHE A 83 6.67 3.64 2.18
C PHE A 83 5.68 2.97 3.12
N GLY A 84 6.18 2.51 4.23
CA GLY A 84 5.32 2.33 5.35
C GLY A 84 5.04 0.92 5.83
N LEU A 85 5.71 -0.10 5.33
CA LEU A 85 5.66 -1.39 5.99
C LEU A 85 6.63 -1.40 7.18
N PRO A 86 6.22 -1.90 8.35
CA PRO A 86 7.13 -2.08 9.47
C PRO A 86 8.28 -2.98 9.00
N ALA A 87 9.52 -2.59 9.32
CA ALA A 87 10.66 -3.41 9.00
C ALA A 87 10.54 -4.76 9.74
N GLN A 88 10.66 -5.85 8.98
CA GLN A 88 10.85 -7.15 9.61
C GLN A 88 12.24 -7.22 10.23
N THR A 89 12.32 -7.79 11.42
CA THR A 89 13.58 -7.91 12.16
C THR A 89 13.96 -9.38 12.25
N VAL A 90 15.17 -9.71 11.85
CA VAL A 90 15.72 -11.07 11.96
C VAL A 90 16.68 -11.09 13.15
N SER A 91 16.45 -11.98 14.09
CA SER A 91 17.32 -12.16 15.26
C SER A 91 17.46 -13.66 15.58
N GLY A 92 18.65 -14.18 15.41
CA GLY A 92 18.87 -15.63 15.52
C GLY A 92 18.06 -16.41 14.52
N GLY A 93 17.29 -17.41 14.97
CA GLY A 93 16.40 -18.22 14.15
C GLY A 93 14.99 -17.65 13.97
N GLU A 94 14.73 -16.43 14.40
CA GLU A 94 13.39 -15.83 14.39
C GLU A 94 13.30 -14.64 13.43
N THR A 95 12.20 -14.59 12.66
CA THR A 95 11.77 -13.40 11.93
C THR A 95 10.57 -12.79 12.65
N ARG A 96 10.74 -11.56 13.13
CA ARG A 96 9.68 -10.81 13.84
C ARG A 96 9.11 -9.74 12.93
N VAL A 97 7.78 -9.70 12.87
CA VAL A 97 7.02 -8.75 12.08
C VAL A 97 6.11 -7.96 13.02
N LYS A 98 6.15 -6.65 12.93
CA LYS A 98 5.22 -5.78 13.66
C LYS A 98 3.95 -5.59 12.85
N MET A 99 2.82 -5.48 13.55
CA MET A 99 1.55 -5.11 12.93
C MET A 99 1.65 -3.71 12.33
N ALA A 100 1.22 -3.57 11.09
CA ALA A 100 1.17 -2.30 10.39
C ALA A 100 -0.03 -1.44 10.88
N SER A 101 -0.04 -0.17 10.51
CA SER A 101 -1.09 0.78 10.90
C SER A 101 -2.49 0.44 10.36
N ASP A 102 -2.56 -0.43 9.35
CA ASP A 102 -3.79 -0.96 8.77
C ASP A 102 -4.34 -2.20 9.54
N GLY A 103 -3.68 -2.59 10.64
CA GLY A 103 -4.07 -3.72 11.46
C GLY A 103 -3.62 -5.09 10.92
N HIS A 104 -2.80 -5.13 9.89
CA HIS A 104 -2.33 -6.35 9.26
C HIS A 104 -0.83 -6.57 9.49
N PHE A 105 -0.41 -7.81 9.30
CA PHE A 105 1.00 -8.20 9.29
C PHE A 105 1.46 -8.32 7.86
N TRP A 106 2.52 -7.59 7.51
CA TRP A 106 3.11 -7.60 6.19
C TRP A 106 4.55 -8.08 6.26
N ILE A 107 4.93 -8.96 5.37
CA ILE A 107 6.32 -9.41 5.21
C ILE A 107 6.85 -8.95 3.86
N GLU A 108 8.11 -8.60 3.81
CA GLU A 108 8.83 -8.46 2.57
C GLU A 108 9.38 -9.84 2.21
N ALA A 109 8.84 -10.45 1.16
CA ALA A 109 9.25 -11.77 0.70
C ALA A 109 9.76 -11.72 -0.73
N GLU A 110 10.74 -12.56 -1.01
CA GLU A 110 11.28 -12.81 -2.33
C GLU A 110 10.70 -14.12 -2.87
N VAL A 111 10.06 -14.06 -4.02
CA VAL A 111 9.52 -15.21 -4.74
C VAL A 111 10.25 -15.33 -6.07
N ASN A 112 10.94 -16.44 -6.29
CA ASN A 112 11.73 -16.69 -7.50
C ASN A 112 12.64 -15.51 -7.88
N GLY A 113 13.23 -14.81 -6.89
CA GLY A 113 14.11 -13.67 -7.08
C GLY A 113 13.39 -12.32 -7.19
N VAL A 114 12.06 -12.26 -7.14
CA VAL A 114 11.28 -11.02 -7.17
C VAL A 114 10.75 -10.70 -5.79
N THR A 115 11.17 -9.57 -5.25
CA THR A 115 10.75 -9.12 -3.91
C THR A 115 9.46 -8.30 -3.97
N ALA A 116 8.52 -8.61 -3.08
CA ALA A 116 7.28 -7.87 -2.89
C ALA A 116 6.78 -7.96 -1.45
N PRO A 117 5.90 -7.03 -1.02
CA PRO A 117 5.18 -7.18 0.23
C PRO A 117 4.08 -8.23 0.10
N PHE A 118 4.00 -9.09 1.12
CA PHE A 118 2.95 -10.09 1.26
C PHE A 118 2.19 -9.90 2.56
N LEU A 119 0.87 -9.99 2.48
CA LEU A 119 0.00 -10.04 3.65
C LEU A 119 0.09 -11.41 4.29
N VAL A 120 0.32 -11.45 5.60
CA VAL A 120 0.26 -12.69 6.38
C VAL A 120 -1.19 -12.93 6.81
N ASP A 121 -1.81 -13.93 6.21
CA ASP A 121 -3.18 -14.33 6.51
C ASP A 121 -3.20 -15.78 7.00
N SER A 122 -3.44 -15.96 8.31
CA SER A 122 -3.53 -17.30 8.92
C SER A 122 -4.79 -18.06 8.51
N GLY A 123 -5.77 -17.40 7.90
CA GLY A 123 -6.99 -18.01 7.36
C GLY A 123 -6.87 -18.45 5.90
N ALA A 124 -5.81 -18.03 5.21
CA ALA A 124 -5.58 -18.40 3.81
C ALA A 124 -5.06 -19.84 3.69
N THR A 125 -5.66 -20.60 2.78
CA THR A 125 -5.23 -21.97 2.46
C THR A 125 -4.12 -22.02 1.41
N LEU A 126 -4.08 -21.02 0.53
CA LEU A 126 -3.14 -20.90 -0.57
C LEU A 126 -2.52 -19.50 -0.59
N THR A 127 -1.31 -19.41 -1.11
CA THR A 127 -0.69 -18.12 -1.40
C THR A 127 -1.32 -17.53 -2.67
N ALA A 128 -1.95 -16.37 -2.55
CA ALA A 128 -2.51 -15.67 -3.71
C ALA A 128 -1.55 -14.57 -4.18
N VAL A 129 -1.35 -14.50 -5.49
CA VAL A 129 -0.53 -13.47 -6.12
C VAL A 129 -1.28 -12.76 -7.23
N SER A 130 -0.94 -11.50 -7.48
CA SER A 130 -1.52 -10.80 -8.63
C SER A 130 -0.89 -11.25 -9.95
N VAL A 131 -1.66 -11.17 -11.03
CA VAL A 131 -1.17 -11.52 -12.38
C VAL A 131 0.13 -10.76 -12.74
N PRO A 132 0.23 -9.42 -12.54
CA PRO A 132 1.47 -8.72 -12.84
C PRO A 132 2.67 -9.17 -11.99
N PHE A 133 2.43 -9.62 -10.75
CA PHE A 133 3.48 -10.18 -9.93
C PHE A 133 3.91 -11.57 -10.42
N ALA A 134 2.94 -12.42 -10.75
CA ALA A 134 3.20 -13.76 -11.29
C ALA A 134 4.05 -13.72 -12.56
N GLU A 135 3.75 -12.79 -13.48
CA GLU A 135 4.53 -12.57 -14.70
C GLU A 135 5.99 -12.19 -14.39
N ARG A 136 6.21 -11.25 -13.47
CA ARG A 136 7.58 -10.84 -13.07
C ARG A 136 8.35 -11.97 -12.40
N ALA A 137 7.66 -12.73 -11.53
CA ALA A 137 8.26 -13.86 -10.81
C ALA A 137 8.31 -15.15 -11.66
N ARG A 138 7.89 -15.10 -12.93
CA ARG A 138 7.85 -16.24 -13.86
C ARG A 138 7.10 -17.42 -13.28
N LEU A 139 5.98 -17.15 -12.61
CA LEU A 139 5.07 -18.17 -12.13
C LEU A 139 4.14 -18.56 -13.27
N GLU A 140 4.33 -19.76 -13.79
CA GLU A 140 3.52 -20.28 -14.88
C GLU A 140 2.36 -21.12 -14.34
N PRO A 141 1.17 -21.03 -14.95
CA PRO A 141 0.09 -21.93 -14.62
C PRO A 141 0.49 -23.38 -14.76
N ARG A 142 0.05 -24.21 -13.84
CA ARG A 142 0.33 -25.64 -13.86
C ARG A 142 -0.31 -26.29 -15.10
N ALA A 143 0.51 -26.91 -15.93
CA ALA A 143 0.08 -27.52 -17.19
C ALA A 143 -1.07 -28.53 -16.96
N GLY A 144 -2.18 -28.37 -17.68
CA GLY A 144 -3.35 -29.24 -17.54
C GLY A 144 -4.17 -29.04 -16.26
N GLY A 145 -3.82 -28.03 -15.43
CA GLY A 145 -4.59 -27.69 -14.25
C GLY A 145 -5.93 -27.05 -14.59
N MET A 146 -6.98 -27.43 -13.84
CA MET A 146 -8.26 -26.72 -13.93
C MET A 146 -8.21 -25.48 -13.04
N PRO A 147 -8.80 -24.35 -13.49
CA PRO A 147 -8.89 -23.17 -12.63
C PRO A 147 -9.62 -23.49 -11.33
N VAL A 148 -9.10 -22.97 -10.23
CA VAL A 148 -9.73 -23.11 -8.91
C VAL A 148 -10.56 -21.86 -8.60
N ARG A 149 -11.68 -22.06 -7.93
CA ARG A 149 -12.53 -20.97 -7.47
C ARG A 149 -12.11 -20.60 -6.05
N ILE A 150 -11.73 -19.34 -5.88
CA ILE A 150 -11.31 -18.81 -4.59
C ILE A 150 -12.40 -17.88 -4.10
N SER A 151 -12.85 -18.09 -2.85
CA SER A 151 -13.78 -17.18 -2.17
C SER A 151 -12.95 -16.12 -1.45
N THR A 152 -13.18 -14.86 -1.78
CA THR A 152 -12.53 -13.71 -1.15
C THR A 152 -13.55 -12.81 -0.49
N ALA A 153 -13.12 -11.86 0.33
CA ALA A 153 -14.01 -10.86 0.92
C ALA A 153 -14.79 -10.03 -0.13
N ASN A 154 -14.24 -9.91 -1.35
CA ASN A 154 -14.83 -9.15 -2.45
C ASN A 154 -15.62 -10.04 -3.46
N GLY A 155 -15.83 -11.31 -3.11
CA GLY A 155 -16.53 -12.27 -3.95
C GLY A 155 -15.67 -13.43 -4.41
N THR A 156 -16.19 -14.22 -5.36
CA THR A 156 -15.50 -15.39 -5.87
C THR A 156 -14.77 -15.06 -7.17
N VAL A 157 -13.50 -15.44 -7.23
CA VAL A 157 -12.65 -15.30 -8.41
C VAL A 157 -12.19 -16.67 -8.89
N SER A 158 -11.94 -16.78 -10.18
CA SER A 158 -11.30 -17.96 -10.77
C SER A 158 -9.81 -17.67 -10.91
N ALA A 159 -8.97 -18.56 -10.43
CA ALA A 159 -7.52 -18.44 -10.49
C ALA A 159 -6.87 -19.72 -10.94
N GLU A 160 -5.72 -19.62 -11.53
CA GLU A 160 -4.94 -20.77 -12.00
C GLU A 160 -3.94 -21.18 -10.93
N LEU A 161 -3.80 -22.48 -10.70
CA LEU A 161 -2.80 -23.01 -9.80
C LEU A 161 -1.42 -22.90 -10.42
N THR A 162 -0.49 -22.43 -9.61
CA THR A 162 0.95 -22.38 -9.95
C THR A 162 1.78 -22.90 -8.78
N THR A 163 3.08 -22.99 -8.96
CA THR A 163 4.01 -23.43 -7.91
C THR A 163 5.08 -22.37 -7.72
N ILE A 164 5.26 -21.94 -6.47
CA ILE A 164 6.39 -21.11 -6.06
C ILE A 164 7.57 -22.05 -5.77
N GLU A 165 8.59 -22.01 -6.58
CA GLU A 165 9.77 -22.85 -6.40
C GLU A 165 10.66 -22.38 -5.26
N ALA A 166 10.78 -21.08 -5.06
CA ALA A 166 11.56 -20.49 -3.99
C ALA A 166 10.85 -19.29 -3.38
N LEU A 167 10.60 -19.34 -2.07
CA LEU A 167 10.12 -18.24 -1.26
C LEU A 167 11.13 -18.00 -0.15
N ARG A 168 11.53 -16.75 0.03
CA ARG A 168 12.44 -16.32 1.09
C ARG A 168 11.90 -15.08 1.78
N PHE A 169 11.89 -15.08 3.11
CA PHE A 169 11.70 -13.88 3.92
C PHE A 169 12.43 -14.01 5.26
N GLY A 170 13.16 -12.98 5.65
CA GLY A 170 13.98 -13.06 6.84
C GLY A 170 14.94 -14.25 6.83
N ASN A 171 14.79 -15.13 7.82
CA ASN A 171 15.53 -16.40 7.94
C ASN A 171 14.73 -17.62 7.48
N VAL A 172 13.53 -17.43 6.91
CA VAL A 172 12.68 -18.48 6.39
C VAL A 172 12.96 -18.70 4.91
N LEU A 173 13.15 -19.97 4.55
CA LEU A 173 13.27 -20.44 3.18
C LEU A 173 12.29 -21.59 2.97
N ALA A 174 11.47 -21.49 1.95
CA ALA A 174 10.50 -22.51 1.58
C ALA A 174 10.48 -22.71 0.06
N GLY A 175 10.07 -23.86 -0.40
CA GLY A 175 9.97 -24.16 -1.82
C GLY A 175 8.89 -25.18 -2.12
N GLY A 176 8.46 -25.24 -3.38
CA GLY A 176 7.41 -26.14 -3.83
C GLY A 176 6.04 -25.78 -3.25
N LEU A 177 5.76 -24.49 -3.01
CA LEU A 177 4.51 -24.04 -2.44
C LEU A 177 3.45 -23.84 -3.52
N ASP A 178 2.24 -24.33 -3.24
CA ASP A 178 1.09 -24.05 -4.10
C ASP A 178 0.65 -22.59 -3.97
N ALA A 179 0.42 -21.97 -5.12
CA ALA A 179 -0.06 -20.59 -5.23
C ALA A 179 -1.13 -20.46 -6.32
N VAL A 180 -1.83 -19.36 -6.30
CA VAL A 180 -2.89 -19.01 -7.25
C VAL A 180 -2.79 -17.55 -7.66
#